data_65689bceb02ae3873d01add673dc9f85
#
_entry.id   65689bceb02ae3873d01add673dc9f85
#
_cell.length_a   1.000
_cell.length_b   1.000
_cell.length_c   1.000
_cell.angle_alpha   90.00
_cell.angle_beta   90.00
_cell.angle_gamma   90.00
#
_symmetry.space_group_name_H-M   'P 1'
#
loop_
_entity.id
_entity.type
_entity.pdbx_description
1 polymer ?
#
loop_
_entity_poly.entity_id
_entity_poly.type
_entity_poly.pdbx_seq_one_letter_code
_entity_poly.pdbx_strand_id
1 'polypeptide(L)'
;MKTNKSIIPGDQLDRCYMCGSYSGVEEHHIFGGSVRQTCDRRRLTVHLCERCHYHLHNDPDGYGVKDYLHRVGQRVYEGKIGSRQQFIDEFIRSYL
;
A
#
# COMPACT_ATOMS: atom_id res chain seq x y z
N MET A 1 0.36 2.45 22.95
CA MET A 1 1.32 2.33 21.84
C MET A 1 0.65 1.80 20.60
N LYS A 2 0.83 2.46 19.44
CA LYS A 2 0.26 1.95 18.20
C LYS A 2 1.08 0.77 17.71
N THR A 3 0.39 -0.28 17.28
CA THR A 3 1.02 -1.43 16.64
C THR A 3 0.87 -1.30 15.12
N ASN A 4 1.94 -1.58 14.38
CA ASN A 4 1.84 -1.61 12.93
C ASN A 4 1.11 -2.88 12.51
N LYS A 5 -0.08 -2.72 11.93
CA LYS A 5 -0.92 -3.83 11.50
C LYS A 5 -0.71 -4.22 10.04
N SER A 6 0.14 -3.50 9.31
CA SER A 6 0.45 -3.82 7.91
C SER A 6 1.12 -5.18 7.78
N ILE A 7 0.74 -5.92 6.74
CA ILE A 7 1.39 -7.19 6.42
C ILE A 7 2.48 -7.02 5.36
N ILE A 8 2.74 -5.79 4.92
CA ILE A 8 3.77 -5.52 3.91
C ILE A 8 5.16 -5.64 4.56
N PRO A 9 6.01 -6.56 4.10
CA PRO A 9 7.35 -6.70 4.67
C PRO A 9 8.15 -5.41 4.50
N GLY A 10 8.84 -5.01 5.55
CA GLY A 10 9.68 -3.81 5.54
C GLY A 10 8.95 -2.53 5.88
N ASP A 11 7.61 -2.54 5.99
CA ASP A 11 6.89 -1.35 6.41
C ASP A 11 7.07 -1.09 7.89
N GLN A 12 7.26 0.17 8.27
CA GLN A 12 7.43 0.59 9.66
C GLN A 12 6.47 1.73 9.98
N LEU A 13 5.96 1.71 11.21
CA LEU A 13 4.92 2.65 11.65
C LEU A 13 5.36 4.11 11.60
N ASP A 14 6.63 4.37 11.86
CA ASP A 14 7.16 5.74 12.02
C ASP A 14 8.07 6.19 10.88
N ARG A 15 8.22 5.39 9.86
CA ARG A 15 9.18 5.66 8.77
C ARG A 15 8.54 5.46 7.41
N CYS A 16 8.87 6.33 6.46
CA CYS A 16 8.39 6.22 5.09
C CYS A 16 8.92 4.95 4.43
N TYR A 17 8.01 4.15 3.89
CA TYR A 17 8.34 2.91 3.19
C TYR A 17 9.22 3.16 1.96
N MET A 18 9.02 4.30 1.27
CA MET A 18 9.72 4.60 0.02
C MET A 18 11.07 5.28 0.21
N CYS A 19 11.17 6.26 1.11
CA CYS A 19 12.40 7.06 1.24
C CYS A 19 13.06 7.00 2.62
N GLY A 20 12.39 6.40 3.60
CA GLY A 20 12.94 6.27 4.94
C GLY A 20 12.80 7.50 5.82
N SER A 21 12.14 8.55 5.36
CA SER A 21 11.93 9.77 6.15
C SER A 21 11.01 9.53 7.34
N TYR A 22 11.25 10.27 8.42
CA TYR A 22 10.38 10.25 9.60
C TYR A 22 9.40 11.42 9.62
N SER A 23 9.38 12.27 8.58
CA SER A 23 8.62 13.52 8.57
C SER A 23 7.20 13.30 8.07
N GLY A 24 6.20 13.61 8.93
CA GLY A 24 4.80 13.57 8.53
C GLY A 24 4.34 12.22 8.02
N VAL A 25 4.77 11.14 8.68
CA VAL A 25 4.48 9.77 8.21
C VAL A 25 3.02 9.42 8.51
N GLU A 26 2.31 8.97 7.47
CA GLU A 26 0.90 8.60 7.55
C GLU A 26 0.66 7.22 6.93
N GLU A 27 -0.41 6.56 7.40
CA GLU A 27 -0.84 5.31 6.79
C GLU A 27 -1.44 5.55 5.41
N HIS A 28 -0.97 4.80 4.42
CA HIS A 28 -1.48 4.85 3.06
C HIS A 28 -2.08 3.50 2.67
N HIS A 29 -3.34 3.49 2.26
CA HIS A 29 -3.98 2.29 1.73
C HIS A 29 -3.51 2.07 0.30
N ILE A 30 -2.87 0.93 0.05
CA ILE A 30 -2.31 0.62 -1.29
C ILE A 30 -3.42 0.63 -2.33
N PHE A 31 -4.58 0.07 -2.00
CA PHE A 31 -5.74 0.02 -2.91
C PHE A 31 -6.83 0.92 -2.33
N GLY A 32 -7.09 2.04 -3.00
CA GLY A 32 -8.03 3.05 -2.52
C GLY A 32 -9.39 2.98 -3.20
N GLY A 33 -10.14 4.08 -3.10
CA GLY A 33 -11.45 4.19 -3.74
C GLY A 33 -12.46 3.19 -3.19
N SER A 34 -13.17 2.53 -4.09
CA SER A 34 -14.24 1.60 -3.73
C SER A 34 -13.76 0.36 -2.98
N VAL A 35 -12.47 0.04 -3.06
CA VAL A 35 -11.90 -1.14 -2.40
C VAL A 35 -11.09 -0.79 -1.15
N ARG A 36 -11.15 0.46 -0.69
CA ARG A 36 -10.37 0.91 0.46
C ARG A 36 -10.66 0.11 1.73
N GLN A 37 -11.93 -0.20 2.00
CA GLN A 37 -12.30 -0.96 3.19
C GLN A 37 -11.79 -2.39 3.12
N THR A 38 -11.83 -3.00 1.94
CA THR A 38 -11.27 -4.33 1.72
C THR A 38 -9.75 -4.30 1.94
N CYS A 39 -9.09 -3.27 1.43
CA CYS A 39 -7.66 -3.07 1.61
C CYS A 39 -7.29 -2.95 3.09
N ASP A 40 -8.07 -2.19 3.85
CA ASP A 40 -7.84 -2.03 5.29
C ASP A 40 -8.02 -3.36 6.02
N ARG A 41 -9.07 -4.08 5.71
CA ARG A 41 -9.35 -5.40 6.31
C ARG A 41 -8.23 -6.40 6.03
N ARG A 42 -7.64 -6.33 4.83
CA ARG A 42 -6.53 -7.19 4.44
C ARG A 42 -5.19 -6.68 4.92
N ARG A 43 -5.14 -5.49 5.52
CA ARG A 43 -3.92 -4.89 6.07
C ARG A 43 -2.85 -4.63 5.01
N LEU A 44 -3.30 -4.25 3.80
CA LEU A 44 -2.41 -3.93 2.67
C LEU A 44 -2.14 -2.43 2.67
N THR A 45 -1.43 -2.00 3.70
CA THR A 45 -1.09 -0.58 3.90
C THR A 45 0.41 -0.42 4.03
N VAL A 46 0.90 0.76 3.69
CA VAL A 46 2.28 1.17 3.95
C VAL A 46 2.26 2.55 4.60
N HIS A 47 3.34 2.91 5.26
CA HIS A 47 3.48 4.24 5.83
C HIS A 47 4.35 5.08 4.91
N LEU A 48 3.86 6.28 4.57
CA LEU A 48 4.56 7.20 3.67
C LEU A 48 4.71 8.56 4.35
N CYS A 49 5.86 9.21 4.13
CA CYS A 49 6.03 10.59 4.58
C CYS A 49 5.17 11.52 3.74
N GLU A 50 4.97 12.75 4.22
CA GLU A 50 4.12 13.72 3.53
C GLU A 50 4.56 13.99 2.10
N ARG A 51 5.88 14.03 1.83
CA ARG A 51 6.42 14.26 0.48
C ARG A 51 6.09 13.13 -0.47
N CYS A 52 6.36 11.90 -0.05
CA CYS A 52 6.10 10.72 -0.90
C CYS A 52 4.60 10.53 -1.12
N HIS A 53 3.79 10.78 -0.09
CA HIS A 53 2.35 10.65 -0.19
C HIS A 53 1.77 11.70 -1.14
N TYR A 54 2.24 12.95 -1.04
CA TYR A 54 1.84 14.03 -1.94
C TYR A 54 2.26 13.72 -3.38
N HIS A 55 3.51 13.29 -3.55
CA HIS A 55 4.06 12.95 -4.87
C HIS A 55 3.22 11.87 -5.56
N LEU A 56 2.88 10.82 -4.83
CA LEU A 56 2.10 9.71 -5.35
C LEU A 56 0.74 10.15 -5.89
N HIS A 57 0.09 11.12 -5.22
CA HIS A 57 -1.26 11.55 -5.59
C HIS A 57 -1.30 12.72 -6.55
N ASN A 58 -0.27 13.56 -6.62
CA ASN A 58 -0.36 14.85 -7.28
C ASN A 58 0.65 15.06 -8.41
N ASP A 59 1.81 14.39 -8.37
CA ASP A 59 2.83 14.59 -9.39
C ASP A 59 2.65 13.60 -10.54
N PRO A 60 2.95 14.01 -11.79
CA PRO A 60 2.85 13.09 -12.94
C PRO A 60 3.70 11.83 -12.77
N ASP A 61 4.88 11.96 -12.15
CA ASP A 61 5.79 10.84 -11.90
C ASP A 61 5.28 9.91 -10.81
N GLY A 62 4.35 10.35 -9.99
CA GLY A 62 3.82 9.57 -8.88
C GLY A 62 3.09 8.32 -9.31
N TYR A 63 2.66 8.26 -10.57
CA TYR A 63 2.02 7.07 -11.11
C TYR A 63 2.94 5.84 -11.03
N GLY A 64 4.24 6.02 -11.26
CA GLY A 64 5.20 4.91 -11.16
C GLY A 64 5.29 4.35 -9.75
N VAL A 65 5.25 5.21 -8.73
CA VAL A 65 5.24 4.80 -7.33
C VAL A 65 3.95 4.06 -7.01
N LYS A 66 2.82 4.59 -7.47
CA LYS A 66 1.53 3.96 -7.25
C LYS A 66 1.48 2.56 -7.87
N ASP A 67 1.96 2.42 -9.11
CA ASP A 67 2.01 1.13 -9.79
C ASP A 67 2.89 0.14 -9.03
N TYR A 68 4.06 0.60 -8.59
CA TYR A 68 4.98 -0.22 -7.80
C TYR A 68 4.30 -0.74 -6.53
N LEU A 69 3.62 0.13 -5.80
CA LEU A 69 2.93 -0.26 -4.56
C LEU A 69 1.78 -1.23 -4.83
N HIS A 70 1.04 -1.04 -5.92
CA HIS A 70 -0.02 -1.97 -6.31
C HIS A 70 0.56 -3.38 -6.54
N ARG A 71 1.70 -3.46 -7.21
CA ARG A 71 2.35 -4.75 -7.45
C ARG A 71 2.85 -5.39 -6.18
N VAL A 72 3.46 -4.59 -5.30
CA VAL A 72 3.92 -5.07 -3.99
C VAL A 72 2.74 -5.63 -3.20
N GLY A 73 1.66 -4.88 -3.13
CA GLY A 73 0.45 -5.29 -2.39
C GLY A 73 -0.13 -6.58 -2.92
N GLN A 74 -0.24 -6.72 -4.24
CA GLN A 74 -0.78 -7.94 -4.83
C GLN A 74 0.14 -9.14 -4.59
N ARG A 75 1.45 -8.98 -4.73
CA ARG A 75 2.39 -10.07 -4.46
C ARG A 75 2.30 -10.55 -3.03
N VAL A 76 2.18 -9.63 -2.09
CA VAL A 76 2.03 -9.99 -0.68
C VAL A 76 0.70 -10.73 -0.45
N TYR A 77 -0.38 -10.25 -1.06
CA TYR A 77 -1.67 -10.92 -1.01
C TYR A 77 -1.55 -12.37 -1.51
N GLU A 78 -0.96 -12.56 -2.68
CA GLU A 78 -0.82 -13.89 -3.29
C GLU A 78 0.09 -14.82 -2.48
N GLY A 79 1.03 -14.25 -1.74
CA GLY A 79 1.92 -15.05 -0.90
C GLY A 79 1.38 -15.39 0.47
N LYS A 80 0.42 -14.61 0.99
CA LYS A 80 -0.02 -14.73 2.40
C LYS A 80 -1.51 -14.95 2.58
N ILE A 81 -2.34 -14.53 1.63
CA ILE A 81 -3.80 -14.54 1.80
C ILE A 81 -4.48 -15.51 0.87
N GLY A 82 -4.26 -15.40 -0.44
CA GLY A 82 -4.98 -16.24 -1.39
C GLY A 82 -4.44 -16.17 -2.80
N SER A 83 -5.19 -16.73 -3.75
CA SER A 83 -4.80 -16.82 -5.14
C SER A 83 -4.98 -15.48 -5.87
N ARG A 84 -4.44 -15.41 -7.08
CA ARG A 84 -4.66 -14.26 -7.96
C ARG A 84 -6.15 -14.08 -8.26
N GLN A 85 -6.88 -15.14 -8.47
CA GLN A 85 -8.32 -15.04 -8.73
C GLN A 85 -9.05 -14.45 -7.52
N GLN A 86 -8.69 -14.87 -6.30
CA GLN A 86 -9.26 -14.27 -5.10
C GLN A 86 -8.93 -12.78 -5.00
N PHE A 87 -7.70 -12.40 -5.36
CA PHE A 87 -7.32 -10.99 -5.39
C PHE A 87 -8.20 -10.20 -6.37
N ILE A 88 -8.39 -10.72 -7.59
CA ILE A 88 -9.23 -10.06 -8.58
C ILE A 88 -10.66 -9.94 -8.10
N ASP A 89 -11.19 -10.99 -7.45
CA ASP A 89 -12.54 -10.97 -6.91
C ASP A 89 -12.72 -9.89 -5.84
N GLU A 90 -11.68 -9.62 -5.04
CA GLU A 90 -11.76 -8.61 -3.97
C GLU A 90 -11.36 -7.22 -4.43
N PHE A 91 -10.43 -7.08 -5.36
CA PHE A 91 -9.85 -5.81 -5.79
C PHE A 91 -10.12 -5.44 -7.24
N ILE A 92 -11.01 -6.18 -7.90
CA ILE A 92 -11.57 -5.87 -9.22
C ILE A 92 -10.65 -6.27 -10.38
N ARG A 93 -9.33 -6.09 -10.27
CA ARG A 93 -8.41 -6.37 -11.36
C ARG A 93 -7.05 -6.84 -10.84
N SER A 94 -6.24 -7.42 -11.75
CA SER A 94 -4.85 -7.73 -11.46
C SER A 94 -3.95 -6.56 -11.86
N TYR A 95 -2.92 -6.31 -11.05
CA TYR A 95 -1.87 -5.33 -11.31
C TYR A 95 -0.55 -6.00 -11.74
N LEU A 96 -0.54 -7.32 -11.81
CA LEU A 96 0.64 -8.08 -12.22
C LEU A 96 0.53 -8.57 -13.67
#